data_ce7e61e7345e50ebdbe28b8fd8d5091b
#
_entry.id   ce7e61e7345e50ebdbe28b8fd8d5091b
#
_cell.length_a   1.000
_cell.length_b   1.000
_cell.length_c   1.000
_cell.angle_alpha   90.00
_cell.angle_beta   90.00
_cell.angle_gamma   90.00
#
_symmetry.space_group_name_H-M   'P 1'
#
loop_
_entity.id
_entity.type
_entity.pdbx_description
1 polymer ?
#
loop_
_entity_poly.entity_id
_entity_poly.type
_entity_poly.pdbx_seq_one_letter_code
_entity_poly.pdbx_strand_id
1 'polypeptide(L)'
;CIRDSPKLERFPCTFPMNKGVSFLETGIHNTSEIGRLRKVLLHRPGQELENLMPEYLERLLFDDIPYLKEAQAEHDAFAQCLRDAGVEVVYLIDLVVNSLTSPEVRQELITQFLKEANLPDEAAGKAVAEYLSELDDRAMVSAMMAGIRRSDLRKQGGRLSDHLSGLEEGYPFAVDPMPNLYFTRDPFATIGTGVSIHKMHTVTRNRETLFGRFIFEHNPWYQNAPRWYDRSASSSLEGGDILVLSPQVLAVGISQRTEGDSIDQLAQTVLSQSKTFQKVLAFNIPKSRSFMHLDTVFTMVDRDKFTVHPNILSDITVF
;
A
#
# COMPACT_ATOMS: atom_id res chain seq x y z
N CYS A 1 -7.80 -7.24 -41.78
CA CYS A 1 -8.70 -8.31 -41.38
C CYS A 1 -8.65 -8.45 -39.86
N ILE A 2 -9.72 -7.98 -39.24
CA ILE A 2 -10.01 -8.15 -37.83
C ILE A 2 -10.67 -9.53 -37.69
N ARG A 3 -10.18 -10.40 -36.84
CA ARG A 3 -10.99 -11.50 -36.30
C ARG A 3 -10.52 -11.93 -34.92
N ASP A 4 -11.45 -11.83 -34.01
CA ASP A 4 -11.75 -12.68 -32.84
C ASP A 4 -10.81 -12.60 -31.65
N SER A 5 -11.16 -11.71 -30.72
CA SER A 5 -10.80 -11.83 -29.31
C SER A 5 -11.52 -13.04 -28.71
N PRO A 6 -10.84 -13.95 -28.01
CA PRO A 6 -11.51 -14.99 -27.25
C PRO A 6 -12.25 -14.36 -26.05
N LYS A 7 -13.51 -14.74 -25.89
CA LYS A 7 -14.36 -14.42 -24.77
C LYS A 7 -13.66 -14.84 -23.47
N LEU A 8 -13.46 -13.89 -22.56
CA LEU A 8 -13.09 -14.17 -21.19
C LEU A 8 -14.22 -14.98 -20.54
N GLU A 9 -14.01 -16.29 -20.44
CA GLU A 9 -14.85 -17.14 -19.61
C GLU A 9 -14.63 -16.74 -18.14
N ARG A 10 -15.70 -16.37 -17.48
CA ARG A 10 -15.75 -16.19 -16.04
C ARG A 10 -15.49 -17.55 -15.39
N PHE A 11 -14.28 -17.76 -14.90
CA PHE A 11 -14.00 -18.85 -13.98
C PHE A 11 -14.68 -18.55 -12.65
N PRO A 12 -15.62 -19.36 -12.19
CA PRO A 12 -16.09 -19.25 -10.82
C PRO A 12 -14.95 -19.70 -9.90
N CYS A 13 -14.39 -18.81 -9.09
CA CYS A 13 -13.50 -19.17 -8.00
C CYS A 13 -14.28 -19.91 -6.92
N THR A 14 -14.66 -21.16 -7.19
CA THR A 14 -15.06 -22.11 -6.15
C THR A 14 -13.87 -23.00 -5.84
N PHE A 15 -13.06 -22.58 -4.87
CA PHE A 15 -12.13 -23.51 -4.23
C PHE A 15 -12.94 -24.48 -3.36
N PRO A 16 -12.66 -25.79 -3.41
CA PRO A 16 -13.32 -26.77 -2.55
C PRO A 16 -12.99 -26.45 -1.09
N MET A 17 -14.01 -26.21 -0.29
CA MET A 17 -13.89 -26.14 1.17
C MET A 17 -13.47 -27.53 1.67
N ASN A 18 -12.21 -27.67 2.00
CA ASN A 18 -11.71 -28.87 2.69
C ASN A 18 -12.17 -28.79 4.15
N LYS A 19 -13.25 -29.49 4.45
CA LYS A 19 -13.78 -29.65 5.82
C LYS A 19 -12.80 -30.52 6.62
N GLY A 20 -11.99 -29.89 7.47
CA GLY A 20 -11.22 -30.65 8.46
C GLY A 20 -9.86 -30.14 8.89
N VAL A 21 -9.58 -28.82 8.83
CA VAL A 21 -8.39 -28.27 9.48
C VAL A 21 -8.81 -27.13 10.41
N SER A 22 -8.81 -27.40 11.70
CA SER A 22 -9.05 -26.40 12.76
C SER A 22 -7.75 -25.65 13.07
N PHE A 23 -7.32 -24.79 12.16
CA PHE A 23 -6.43 -23.67 12.41
C PHE A 23 -6.90 -22.57 11.49
N LEU A 24 -7.21 -21.41 12.06
CA LEU A 24 -7.45 -20.18 11.35
C LEU A 24 -6.14 -19.81 10.61
N GLU A 25 -5.93 -20.37 9.43
CA GLU A 25 -4.83 -19.93 8.57
C GLU A 25 -5.15 -18.52 8.11
N THR A 26 -4.34 -17.57 8.56
CA THR A 26 -4.49 -16.13 8.25
C THR A 26 -4.14 -15.79 6.79
N GLY A 27 -3.76 -16.78 5.99
CA GLY A 27 -3.27 -16.58 4.62
C GLY A 27 -1.89 -15.91 4.55
N ILE A 28 -1.26 -15.62 5.71
CA ILE A 28 0.04 -14.95 5.83
C ILE A 28 1.05 -15.88 6.48
N HIS A 29 2.20 -16.02 5.85
CA HIS A 29 3.34 -16.77 6.39
C HIS A 29 4.66 -16.21 5.83
N ASN A 30 5.05 -15.03 6.30
CA ASN A 30 6.31 -14.38 5.92
C ASN A 30 7.36 -14.59 7.01
N THR A 31 8.28 -15.50 6.78
CA THR A 31 9.31 -15.90 7.76
C THR A 31 10.74 -15.71 7.28
N SER A 32 10.94 -15.12 6.09
CA SER A 32 12.28 -14.91 5.52
C SER A 32 12.24 -13.99 4.31
N GLU A 33 13.24 -13.13 4.15
CA GLU A 33 13.48 -12.35 2.92
C GLU A 33 13.97 -13.21 1.74
N ILE A 34 14.58 -14.35 2.02
CA ILE A 34 15.21 -15.23 1.01
C ILE A 34 14.49 -16.56 0.81
N GLY A 35 13.38 -16.78 1.52
CA GLY A 35 12.57 -17.99 1.35
C GLY A 35 11.86 -18.03 0.00
N ARG A 36 11.37 -19.21 -0.38
CA ARG A 36 10.58 -19.34 -1.61
C ARG A 36 9.32 -18.45 -1.53
N LEU A 37 9.24 -17.47 -2.39
CA LEU A 37 8.05 -16.63 -2.54
C LEU A 37 6.89 -17.48 -3.09
N ARG A 38 5.73 -17.44 -2.45
CA ARG A 38 4.54 -18.20 -2.86
C ARG A 38 3.42 -17.29 -3.34
N LYS A 39 3.27 -16.15 -2.71
CA LYS A 39 2.24 -15.15 -3.03
C LYS A 39 2.83 -13.75 -2.86
N VAL A 40 2.52 -12.85 -3.78
CA VAL A 40 2.97 -11.46 -3.73
C VAL A 40 1.81 -10.52 -4.07
N LEU A 41 1.73 -9.43 -3.32
CA LEU A 41 0.85 -8.32 -3.62
C LEU A 41 1.56 -7.32 -4.52
N LEU A 42 0.94 -6.97 -5.62
CA LEU A 42 1.40 -5.93 -6.53
C LEU A 42 0.30 -4.86 -6.72
N HIS A 43 0.71 -3.68 -7.17
CA HIS A 43 -0.18 -2.67 -7.73
C HIS A 43 0.31 -2.32 -9.12
N ARG A 44 -0.52 -2.59 -10.14
CA ARG A 44 -0.20 -2.24 -11.53
C ARG A 44 -0.37 -0.74 -11.70
N PRO A 45 0.65 -0.01 -12.18
CA PRO A 45 0.53 1.42 -12.40
C PRO A 45 -0.73 1.79 -13.20
N GLY A 46 -1.46 2.79 -12.72
CA GLY A 46 -2.73 3.22 -13.29
C GLY A 46 -2.76 4.72 -13.57
N GLN A 47 -3.97 5.27 -13.66
CA GLN A 47 -4.21 6.68 -13.95
C GLN A 47 -3.55 7.63 -12.94
N GLU A 48 -3.22 7.17 -11.74
CA GLU A 48 -2.48 7.93 -10.73
C GLU A 48 -1.13 8.44 -11.24
N LEU A 49 -0.47 7.69 -12.16
CA LEU A 49 0.78 8.14 -12.80
C LEU A 49 0.54 9.15 -13.92
N GLU A 50 -0.51 9.01 -14.72
CA GLU A 50 -0.87 9.99 -15.74
C GLU A 50 -1.36 11.32 -15.12
N ASN A 51 -1.80 11.27 -13.89
CA ASN A 51 -2.27 12.41 -13.13
C ASN A 51 -1.14 13.17 -12.41
N LEU A 52 0.12 12.74 -12.54
CA LEU A 52 1.28 13.53 -12.13
C LEU A 52 1.40 14.80 -12.98
N MET A 53 1.73 15.91 -12.33
CA MET A 53 1.96 17.20 -12.98
C MET A 53 3.32 17.75 -12.55
N PRO A 54 4.10 18.35 -13.47
CA PRO A 54 5.45 18.83 -13.16
C PRO A 54 5.52 19.76 -11.96
N GLU A 55 4.52 20.63 -11.79
CA GLU A 55 4.47 21.64 -10.72
C GLU A 55 4.23 21.02 -9.34
N TYR A 56 3.78 19.77 -9.26
CA TYR A 56 3.38 19.12 -8.01
C TYR A 56 4.14 17.81 -7.71
N LEU A 57 5.19 17.51 -8.48
CA LEU A 57 5.99 16.28 -8.31
C LEU A 57 6.57 16.17 -6.89
N GLU A 58 7.19 17.26 -6.38
CA GLU A 58 7.76 17.26 -5.03
C GLU A 58 6.72 16.93 -3.96
N ARG A 59 5.50 17.51 -4.05
CA ARG A 59 4.39 17.25 -3.13
C ARG A 59 3.93 15.79 -3.18
N LEU A 60 3.98 15.18 -4.36
CA LEU A 60 3.58 13.79 -4.59
C LEU A 60 4.75 12.80 -4.46
N LEU A 61 5.93 13.30 -4.06
CA LEU A 61 7.15 12.53 -3.81
C LEU A 61 7.69 11.80 -5.06
N PHE A 62 7.53 12.43 -6.22
CA PHE A 62 8.07 11.98 -7.50
C PHE A 62 9.15 12.96 -8.00
N ASP A 63 10.13 12.43 -8.72
CA ASP A 63 11.21 13.22 -9.32
C ASP A 63 10.99 13.46 -10.82
N ASP A 64 10.16 12.62 -11.48
CA ASP A 64 9.81 12.71 -12.89
C ASP A 64 8.44 12.07 -13.17
N ILE A 65 7.90 12.23 -14.37
CA ILE A 65 6.62 11.64 -14.80
C ILE A 65 6.89 10.41 -15.67
N PRO A 66 6.65 9.20 -15.16
CA PRO A 66 6.79 7.98 -15.93
C PRO A 66 5.77 7.93 -17.09
N TYR A 67 6.17 7.38 -18.23
CA TYR A 67 5.23 7.11 -19.31
C TYR A 67 4.39 5.87 -18.97
N LEU A 68 3.12 6.06 -18.66
CA LEU A 68 2.24 5.02 -18.11
C LEU A 68 2.22 3.74 -18.95
N LYS A 69 2.12 3.85 -20.27
CA LYS A 69 2.04 2.68 -21.16
C LYS A 69 3.28 1.78 -21.05
N GLU A 70 4.46 2.38 -20.95
CA GLU A 70 5.72 1.64 -20.78
C GLU A 70 5.82 1.07 -19.36
N ALA A 71 5.53 1.88 -18.35
CA ALA A 71 5.50 1.42 -16.95
C ALA A 71 4.55 0.23 -16.75
N GLN A 72 3.41 0.20 -17.44
CA GLN A 72 2.49 -0.93 -17.42
C GLN A 72 3.08 -2.17 -18.11
N ALA A 73 3.72 -1.99 -19.28
CA ALA A 73 4.33 -3.11 -20.00
C ALA A 73 5.46 -3.76 -19.19
N GLU A 74 6.32 -2.95 -18.57
CA GLU A 74 7.40 -3.40 -17.70
C GLU A 74 6.86 -4.10 -16.44
N HIS A 75 5.83 -3.52 -15.82
CA HIS A 75 5.18 -4.13 -14.66
C HIS A 75 4.52 -5.47 -15.01
N ASP A 76 3.85 -5.57 -16.16
CA ASP A 76 3.21 -6.80 -16.62
C ASP A 76 4.27 -7.89 -16.89
N ALA A 77 5.42 -7.53 -17.48
CA ALA A 77 6.55 -8.43 -17.68
C ALA A 77 7.13 -8.91 -16.33
N PHE A 78 7.32 -7.99 -15.36
CA PHE A 78 7.75 -8.34 -14.01
C PHE A 78 6.77 -9.32 -13.33
N ALA A 79 5.47 -9.01 -13.38
CA ALA A 79 4.44 -9.90 -12.82
C ALA A 79 4.43 -11.27 -13.50
N GLN A 80 4.70 -11.33 -14.82
CA GLN A 80 4.79 -12.59 -15.55
C GLN A 80 6.00 -13.42 -15.12
N CYS A 81 7.17 -12.82 -14.91
CA CYS A 81 8.34 -13.53 -14.36
C CYS A 81 8.03 -14.19 -13.02
N LEU A 82 7.28 -13.52 -12.15
CA LEU A 82 6.85 -14.08 -10.86
C LEU A 82 5.89 -15.28 -11.05
N ARG A 83 4.92 -15.17 -11.97
CA ARG A 83 3.99 -16.27 -12.31
C ARG A 83 4.72 -17.47 -12.89
N ASP A 84 5.68 -17.24 -13.78
CA ASP A 84 6.49 -18.31 -14.39
C ASP A 84 7.36 -19.03 -13.34
N ALA A 85 7.76 -18.32 -12.27
CA ALA A 85 8.41 -18.91 -11.11
C ALA A 85 7.44 -19.63 -10.13
N GLY A 86 6.15 -19.69 -10.47
CA GLY A 86 5.12 -20.35 -9.66
C GLY A 86 4.65 -19.54 -8.47
N VAL A 87 4.78 -18.20 -8.53
CA VAL A 87 4.28 -17.26 -7.51
C VAL A 87 2.86 -16.84 -7.86
N GLU A 88 1.96 -16.89 -6.90
CA GLU A 88 0.63 -16.30 -7.00
C GLU A 88 0.74 -14.78 -6.91
N VAL A 89 0.39 -14.09 -7.99
CA VAL A 89 0.36 -12.63 -8.04
C VAL A 89 -1.07 -12.16 -7.78
N VAL A 90 -1.25 -11.36 -6.73
CA VAL A 90 -2.52 -10.71 -6.39
C VAL A 90 -2.38 -9.19 -6.53
N TYR A 91 -3.45 -8.52 -6.88
CA TYR A 91 -3.42 -7.06 -7.07
C TYR A 91 -4.15 -6.33 -5.95
N LEU A 92 -3.59 -5.19 -5.54
CA LEU A 92 -4.13 -4.34 -4.47
C LEU A 92 -5.60 -3.99 -4.73
N ILE A 93 -5.93 -3.55 -5.93
CA ILE A 93 -7.30 -3.18 -6.29
C ILE A 93 -8.27 -4.35 -6.13
N ASP A 94 -7.88 -5.57 -6.51
CA ASP A 94 -8.72 -6.76 -6.39
C ASP A 94 -8.98 -7.10 -4.92
N LEU A 95 -7.96 -7.01 -4.08
CA LEU A 95 -8.12 -7.27 -2.65
C LEU A 95 -9.00 -6.22 -1.97
N VAL A 96 -8.86 -4.95 -2.32
CA VAL A 96 -9.73 -3.87 -1.78
C VAL A 96 -11.17 -4.10 -2.21
N VAL A 97 -11.43 -4.35 -3.50
CA VAL A 97 -12.79 -4.63 -4.00
C VAL A 97 -13.39 -5.86 -3.31
N ASN A 98 -12.62 -6.93 -3.14
CA ASN A 98 -13.07 -8.14 -2.43
C ASN A 98 -13.29 -7.91 -0.92
N SER A 99 -12.82 -6.80 -0.38
CA SER A 99 -13.04 -6.40 1.02
C SER A 99 -14.34 -5.62 1.21
N LEU A 100 -14.95 -5.12 0.13
CA LEU A 100 -16.23 -4.40 0.16
C LEU A 100 -17.40 -5.39 0.26
N THR A 101 -17.47 -6.09 1.39
CA THR A 101 -18.38 -7.23 1.60
C THR A 101 -19.83 -6.84 1.83
N SER A 102 -20.09 -5.55 2.11
CA SER A 102 -21.44 -5.01 2.29
C SER A 102 -21.50 -3.51 1.94
N PRO A 103 -22.73 -2.96 1.73
CA PRO A 103 -22.90 -1.52 1.52
C PRO A 103 -22.35 -0.66 2.66
N GLU A 104 -22.41 -1.14 3.91
CA GLU A 104 -21.90 -0.44 5.08
C GLU A 104 -20.37 -0.32 5.02
N VAL A 105 -19.66 -1.41 4.71
CA VAL A 105 -18.19 -1.41 4.54
C VAL A 105 -17.80 -0.49 3.38
N ARG A 106 -18.55 -0.51 2.29
CA ARG A 106 -18.34 0.42 1.16
C ARG A 106 -18.46 1.88 1.60
N GLN A 107 -19.53 2.20 2.34
CA GLN A 107 -19.74 3.55 2.85
C GLN A 107 -18.69 3.97 3.88
N GLU A 108 -18.20 3.02 4.69
CA GLU A 108 -17.11 3.25 5.61
C GLU A 108 -15.83 3.64 4.85
N LEU A 109 -15.46 2.93 3.76
CA LEU A 109 -14.31 3.26 2.95
C LEU A 109 -14.42 4.70 2.40
N ILE A 110 -15.55 5.09 1.82
CA ILE A 110 -15.79 6.45 1.34
C ILE A 110 -15.59 7.46 2.48
N THR A 111 -16.18 7.21 3.63
CA THR A 111 -16.13 8.12 4.78
C THR A 111 -14.71 8.31 5.30
N GLN A 112 -13.93 7.23 5.42
CA GLN A 112 -12.54 7.31 5.87
C GLN A 112 -11.64 7.98 4.82
N PHE A 113 -11.84 7.67 3.54
CA PHE A 113 -11.14 8.32 2.45
C PHE A 113 -11.32 9.84 2.45
N LEU A 114 -12.56 10.30 2.62
CA LEU A 114 -12.87 11.74 2.67
C LEU A 114 -12.21 12.45 3.86
N LYS A 115 -12.13 11.81 5.01
CA LYS A 115 -11.43 12.38 6.19
C LYS A 115 -9.96 12.66 5.93
N GLU A 116 -9.34 11.90 5.05
CA GLU A 116 -7.90 11.99 4.73
C GLU A 116 -7.64 12.70 3.39
N ALA A 117 -8.67 13.08 2.66
CA ALA A 117 -8.56 13.70 1.34
C ALA A 117 -8.15 15.18 1.38
N ASN A 118 -8.02 15.79 2.58
CA ASN A 118 -7.66 17.20 2.78
C ASN A 118 -8.54 18.16 1.95
N LEU A 119 -9.84 17.92 1.98
CA LEU A 119 -10.81 18.73 1.23
C LEU A 119 -10.99 20.11 1.85
N PRO A 120 -11.21 21.17 1.04
CA PRO A 120 -11.25 22.53 1.52
C PRO A 120 -12.46 22.84 2.40
N ASP A 121 -13.58 22.18 2.16
CA ASP A 121 -14.83 22.40 2.87
C ASP A 121 -15.79 21.19 2.79
N GLU A 122 -16.90 21.29 3.50
CA GLU A 122 -17.93 20.25 3.55
C GLU A 122 -18.64 20.05 2.19
N ALA A 123 -18.79 21.11 1.41
CA ALA A 123 -19.44 21.03 0.10
C ALA A 123 -18.61 20.21 -0.89
N ALA A 124 -17.29 20.41 -0.90
CA ALA A 124 -16.37 19.60 -1.67
C ALA A 124 -16.41 18.14 -1.22
N GLY A 125 -16.44 17.88 0.09
CA GLY A 125 -16.59 16.53 0.66
C GLY A 125 -17.87 15.84 0.19
N LYS A 126 -18.99 16.55 0.20
CA LYS A 126 -20.27 16.03 -0.28
C LYS A 126 -20.25 15.71 -1.77
N ALA A 127 -19.67 16.59 -2.60
CA ALA A 127 -19.58 16.37 -4.04
C ALA A 127 -18.73 15.14 -4.37
N VAL A 128 -17.59 14.96 -3.68
CA VAL A 128 -16.72 13.77 -3.83
C VAL A 128 -17.47 12.51 -3.37
N ALA A 129 -18.19 12.57 -2.24
CA ALA A 129 -18.97 11.43 -1.75
C ALA A 129 -20.07 11.00 -2.74
N GLU A 130 -20.81 11.96 -3.30
CA GLU A 130 -21.84 11.70 -4.32
C GLU A 130 -21.21 11.05 -5.56
N TYR A 131 -20.13 11.61 -6.07
CA TYR A 131 -19.41 11.05 -7.23
C TYR A 131 -18.96 9.61 -7.00
N LEU A 132 -18.28 9.33 -5.87
CA LEU A 132 -17.82 7.98 -5.54
C LEU A 132 -18.99 7.00 -5.34
N SER A 133 -20.11 7.47 -4.82
CA SER A 133 -21.29 6.63 -4.56
C SER A 133 -21.99 6.16 -5.84
N GLU A 134 -21.89 6.92 -6.94
CA GLU A 134 -22.47 6.61 -8.25
C GLU A 134 -21.66 5.54 -9.03
N LEU A 135 -20.40 5.30 -8.65
CA LEU A 135 -19.50 4.35 -9.31
C LEU A 135 -19.73 2.91 -8.80
N ASP A 136 -19.42 1.92 -9.63
CA ASP A 136 -19.24 0.54 -9.13
C ASP A 136 -18.00 0.43 -8.23
N ASP A 137 -17.87 -0.66 -7.49
CA ASP A 137 -16.81 -0.83 -6.50
C ASP A 137 -15.39 -0.69 -7.10
N ARG A 138 -15.17 -1.27 -8.28
CA ARG A 138 -13.85 -1.19 -8.92
C ARG A 138 -13.57 0.21 -9.46
N ALA A 139 -14.54 0.85 -10.09
CA ALA A 139 -14.39 2.21 -10.57
C ALA A 139 -14.20 3.20 -9.41
N MET A 140 -14.92 3.00 -8.30
CA MET A 140 -14.77 3.79 -7.08
C MET A 140 -13.36 3.69 -6.50
N VAL A 141 -12.85 2.48 -6.31
CA VAL A 141 -11.49 2.27 -5.79
C VAL A 141 -10.44 2.81 -6.76
N SER A 142 -10.62 2.62 -8.07
CA SER A 142 -9.73 3.20 -9.09
C SER A 142 -9.72 4.72 -9.04
N ALA A 143 -10.88 5.37 -8.90
CA ALA A 143 -10.98 6.82 -8.78
C ALA A 143 -10.31 7.35 -7.50
N MET A 144 -10.44 6.63 -6.37
CA MET A 144 -9.73 6.96 -5.14
C MET A 144 -8.20 6.92 -5.32
N MET A 145 -7.69 5.94 -6.05
CA MET A 145 -6.26 5.79 -6.34
C MET A 145 -5.77 6.83 -7.35
N ALA A 146 -6.51 7.03 -8.43
CA ALA A 146 -6.17 7.95 -9.52
C ALA A 146 -6.20 9.43 -9.11
N GLY A 147 -6.86 9.74 -8.00
CA GLY A 147 -7.24 11.10 -7.65
C GLY A 147 -8.53 11.52 -8.38
N ILE A 148 -9.22 12.50 -7.83
CA ILE A 148 -10.51 12.96 -8.33
C ILE A 148 -10.34 14.37 -8.90
N ARG A 149 -10.61 14.51 -10.18
CA ARG A 149 -10.52 15.79 -10.85
C ARG A 149 -11.74 16.65 -10.52
N ARG A 150 -11.55 17.96 -10.43
CA ARG A 150 -12.65 18.92 -10.23
C ARG A 150 -13.65 18.87 -11.39
N SER A 151 -13.18 18.58 -12.61
CA SER A 151 -14.04 18.36 -13.78
C SER A 151 -15.03 17.20 -13.59
N ASP A 152 -14.65 16.17 -12.86
CA ASP A 152 -15.46 14.95 -12.67
C ASP A 152 -16.62 15.20 -11.70
N LEU A 153 -16.46 16.21 -10.82
CA LEU A 153 -17.47 16.62 -9.84
C LEU A 153 -18.52 17.59 -10.40
N ARG A 154 -18.33 18.09 -11.63
CA ARG A 154 -19.23 19.08 -12.24
C ARG A 154 -20.52 18.41 -12.70
N LYS A 155 -21.61 18.66 -11.97
CA LYS A 155 -22.96 18.37 -12.49
C LYS A 155 -23.28 19.38 -13.61
N GLN A 156 -23.77 18.91 -14.74
CA GLN A 156 -24.30 19.79 -15.80
C GLN A 156 -25.42 20.65 -15.20
N GLY A 157 -25.24 21.98 -15.16
CA GLY A 157 -26.24 22.92 -14.68
C GLY A 157 -25.99 23.59 -13.33
N GLY A 158 -24.82 23.42 -12.70
CA GLY A 158 -24.42 24.15 -11.48
C GLY A 158 -24.24 25.66 -11.71
N ARG A 159 -24.36 26.49 -10.64
CA ARG A 159 -24.11 27.93 -10.72
C ARG A 159 -22.61 28.18 -10.93
N LEU A 160 -22.25 29.27 -11.60
CA LEU A 160 -20.85 29.67 -11.80
C LEU A 160 -20.08 29.80 -10.46
N SER A 161 -20.75 30.29 -9.41
CA SER A 161 -20.21 30.37 -8.05
C SER A 161 -19.81 29.01 -7.48
N ASP A 162 -20.55 27.94 -7.80
CA ASP A 162 -20.27 26.59 -7.33
C ASP A 162 -19.00 26.00 -8.01
N HIS A 163 -18.62 26.61 -9.14
CA HIS A 163 -17.40 26.25 -9.90
C HIS A 163 -16.16 27.05 -9.50
N LEU A 164 -16.33 28.15 -8.76
CA LEU A 164 -15.25 29.07 -8.41
C LEU A 164 -14.86 29.04 -6.94
N SER A 165 -15.72 28.51 -6.06
CA SER A 165 -15.44 28.44 -4.62
C SER A 165 -14.35 27.41 -4.28
N GLY A 166 -13.31 27.84 -3.59
CA GLY A 166 -12.27 26.96 -3.02
C GLY A 166 -11.18 26.47 -4.00
N LEU A 167 -11.04 27.12 -5.16
CA LEU A 167 -10.04 26.75 -6.15
C LEU A 167 -8.72 27.51 -5.91
N GLU A 168 -7.63 26.81 -5.58
CA GLU A 168 -6.32 27.30 -6.02
C GLU A 168 -6.37 27.38 -7.55
N GLU A 169 -6.14 28.58 -8.11
CA GLU A 169 -6.10 28.77 -9.56
C GLU A 169 -5.01 27.85 -10.15
N GLY A 170 -5.44 26.92 -11.00
CA GLY A 170 -4.54 26.03 -11.75
C GLY A 170 -4.47 24.57 -11.30
N TYR A 171 -4.84 24.20 -10.07
CA TYR A 171 -4.79 22.80 -9.65
C TYR A 171 -6.05 22.02 -10.04
N PRO A 172 -5.95 20.97 -10.88
CA PRO A 172 -7.13 20.32 -11.46
C PRO A 172 -7.83 19.30 -10.54
N PHE A 173 -7.18 18.90 -9.42
CA PHE A 173 -7.72 17.86 -8.56
C PHE A 173 -8.47 18.43 -7.34
N ALA A 174 -9.59 17.81 -7.00
CA ALA A 174 -10.26 17.94 -5.72
C ALA A 174 -9.60 17.02 -4.67
N VAL A 175 -9.16 15.83 -5.10
CA VAL A 175 -8.41 14.89 -4.28
C VAL A 175 -7.17 14.44 -5.04
N ASP A 176 -6.02 14.56 -4.41
CA ASP A 176 -4.72 14.19 -4.99
C ASP A 176 -4.66 12.73 -5.44
N PRO A 177 -3.97 12.41 -6.55
CA PRO A 177 -3.64 11.05 -6.92
C PRO A 177 -2.69 10.40 -5.89
N MET A 178 -2.59 9.08 -5.92
CA MET A 178 -1.69 8.28 -5.09
C MET A 178 -0.64 7.55 -5.94
N PRO A 179 0.30 8.25 -6.58
CA PRO A 179 1.21 7.67 -7.56
C PRO A 179 2.19 6.67 -6.95
N ASN A 180 2.40 6.70 -5.62
CA ASN A 180 3.32 5.80 -4.93
C ASN A 180 2.73 4.41 -4.60
N LEU A 181 1.48 4.11 -4.97
CA LEU A 181 0.81 2.84 -4.65
C LEU A 181 1.53 1.60 -5.19
N TYR A 182 2.31 1.72 -6.27
CA TYR A 182 3.08 0.58 -6.79
C TYR A 182 4.23 0.16 -5.87
N PHE A 183 4.63 0.99 -4.90
CA PHE A 183 5.49 0.62 -3.77
C PHE A 183 4.65 -0.03 -2.66
N THR A 184 4.16 -1.23 -2.90
CA THR A 184 3.22 -1.93 -2.01
C THR A 184 3.85 -2.37 -0.68
N ARG A 185 5.17 -2.33 -0.54
CA ARG A 185 5.88 -2.68 0.69
C ARG A 185 5.71 -1.64 1.79
N ASP A 186 5.70 -0.34 1.45
CA ASP A 186 5.81 0.73 2.43
C ASP A 186 4.54 0.94 3.28
N PRO A 187 3.31 0.89 2.71
CA PRO A 187 2.08 1.17 3.47
C PRO A 187 1.73 0.10 4.51
N PHE A 188 2.15 -1.13 4.30
CA PHE A 188 1.96 -2.25 5.23
C PHE A 188 2.90 -3.41 4.90
N ALA A 189 3.26 -4.20 5.92
CA ALA A 189 4.17 -5.33 5.76
C ALA A 189 3.63 -6.57 6.46
N THR A 190 3.82 -7.74 5.83
CA THR A 190 3.56 -9.03 6.46
C THR A 190 4.77 -9.45 7.28
N ILE A 191 4.54 -9.86 8.54
CA ILE A 191 5.57 -10.28 9.48
C ILE A 191 5.11 -11.57 10.16
N GLY A 192 5.78 -12.68 9.91
CA GLY A 192 5.35 -13.98 10.41
C GLY A 192 3.96 -14.34 9.90
N THR A 193 3.00 -14.50 10.80
CA THR A 193 1.60 -14.82 10.51
C THR A 193 0.66 -13.62 10.57
N GLY A 194 1.18 -12.42 10.78
CA GLY A 194 0.39 -11.20 10.93
C GLY A 194 0.87 -10.06 10.06
N VAL A 195 0.30 -8.90 10.29
CA VAL A 195 0.53 -7.69 9.50
C VAL A 195 0.80 -6.47 10.37
N SER A 196 1.66 -5.59 9.88
CA SER A 196 1.89 -4.25 10.38
C SER A 196 1.27 -3.27 9.38
N ILE A 197 0.33 -2.43 9.81
CA ILE A 197 -0.27 -1.38 8.98
C ILE A 197 0.31 -0.04 9.42
N HIS A 198 0.95 0.67 8.51
CA HIS A 198 1.89 1.69 8.88
C HIS A 198 1.26 3.08 9.02
N LYS A 199 1.86 3.87 9.89
CA LYS A 199 1.77 5.32 9.88
C LYS A 199 2.90 5.84 9.00
N MET A 200 2.56 6.33 7.82
CA MET A 200 3.56 6.86 6.90
C MET A 200 4.17 8.16 7.44
N HIS A 201 5.45 8.37 7.20
CA HIS A 201 6.15 9.59 7.59
C HIS A 201 5.56 10.83 6.90
N THR A 202 5.21 10.71 5.62
CA THR A 202 4.59 11.81 4.87
C THR A 202 3.08 11.66 4.85
N VAL A 203 2.38 12.78 5.09
CA VAL A 203 0.91 12.84 5.05
C VAL A 203 0.38 12.43 3.67
N THR A 204 1.08 12.80 2.60
CA THR A 204 0.72 12.47 1.21
C THR A 204 0.52 10.97 1.01
N ARG A 205 1.41 10.13 1.55
CA ARG A 205 1.32 8.67 1.42
C ARG A 205 0.46 7.99 2.47
N ASN A 206 0.06 8.70 3.54
CA ASN A 206 -0.68 8.05 4.63
C ASN A 206 -2.03 7.48 4.17
N ARG A 207 -2.65 8.06 3.15
CA ARG A 207 -3.91 7.55 2.55
C ARG A 207 -3.76 6.17 1.92
N GLU A 208 -2.57 5.81 1.43
CA GLU A 208 -2.28 4.51 0.84
C GLU A 208 -2.51 3.38 1.86
N THR A 209 -2.23 3.62 3.14
CA THR A 209 -2.37 2.65 4.22
C THR A 209 -3.84 2.32 4.52
N LEU A 210 -4.78 3.16 4.08
CA LEU A 210 -6.21 2.93 4.22
C LEU A 210 -6.64 1.65 3.50
N PHE A 211 -6.11 1.40 2.30
CA PHE A 211 -6.41 0.17 1.55
C PHE A 211 -5.91 -1.08 2.27
N GLY A 212 -4.70 -1.03 2.84
CA GLY A 212 -4.19 -2.11 3.68
C GLY A 212 -5.09 -2.36 4.90
N ARG A 213 -5.51 -1.29 5.59
CA ARG A 213 -6.44 -1.41 6.71
C ARG A 213 -7.71 -2.15 6.29
N PHE A 214 -8.37 -1.74 5.22
CA PHE A 214 -9.64 -2.35 4.76
C PHE A 214 -9.46 -3.82 4.34
N ILE A 215 -8.35 -4.15 3.68
CA ILE A 215 -8.03 -5.56 3.37
C ILE A 215 -7.96 -6.39 4.65
N PHE A 216 -7.21 -5.94 5.64
CA PHE A 216 -7.00 -6.73 6.86
C PHE A 216 -8.15 -6.62 7.88
N GLU A 217 -9.13 -5.75 7.67
CA GLU A 217 -10.34 -5.68 8.50
C GLU A 217 -11.53 -6.42 7.89
N HIS A 218 -11.67 -6.41 6.57
CA HIS A 218 -12.90 -6.84 5.91
C HIS A 218 -12.70 -7.95 4.89
N ASN A 219 -11.46 -8.20 4.40
CA ASN A 219 -11.25 -9.27 3.44
C ASN A 219 -11.41 -10.64 4.12
N PRO A 220 -12.30 -11.53 3.61
CA PRO A 220 -12.57 -12.82 4.24
C PRO A 220 -11.34 -13.71 4.45
N TRP A 221 -10.29 -13.52 3.63
CA TRP A 221 -9.05 -14.32 3.71
C TRP A 221 -8.04 -13.78 4.72
N TYR A 222 -8.09 -12.47 5.05
CA TYR A 222 -7.03 -11.80 5.83
C TYR A 222 -7.53 -11.14 7.11
N GLN A 223 -8.84 -10.98 7.32
CA GLN A 223 -9.43 -10.27 8.48
C GLN A 223 -9.04 -10.85 9.85
N ASN A 224 -8.60 -12.10 9.89
CA ASN A 224 -8.16 -12.76 11.14
C ASN A 224 -6.64 -12.65 11.38
N ALA A 225 -5.89 -11.94 10.52
CA ALA A 225 -4.46 -11.79 10.69
C ALA A 225 -4.14 -10.94 11.94
N PRO A 226 -3.24 -11.40 12.83
CA PRO A 226 -2.78 -10.59 13.95
C PRO A 226 -2.20 -9.25 13.48
N ARG A 227 -2.43 -8.20 14.25
CA ARG A 227 -1.90 -6.86 13.97
C ARG A 227 -0.75 -6.54 14.88
N TRP A 228 0.38 -6.23 14.28
CA TRP A 228 1.60 -5.90 15.02
C TRP A 228 1.77 -4.41 15.23
N TYR A 229 1.24 -3.59 14.30
CA TYR A 229 1.27 -2.13 14.35
C TYR A 229 0.05 -1.57 13.64
N ASP A 230 -0.41 -0.39 14.06
CA ASP A 230 -1.60 0.25 13.50
C ASP A 230 -1.31 1.67 13.00
N ARG A 231 -1.93 2.03 11.88
CA ARG A 231 -1.79 3.32 11.23
C ARG A 231 -2.24 4.53 12.07
N SER A 232 -2.99 4.29 13.15
CA SER A 232 -3.41 5.33 14.10
C SER A 232 -2.33 5.69 15.12
N ALA A 233 -1.20 5.01 15.12
CA ALA A 233 -0.06 5.32 15.99
C ALA A 233 0.47 6.74 15.76
N SER A 234 1.14 7.30 16.76
CA SER A 234 1.71 8.64 16.70
C SER A 234 3.00 8.70 15.88
N SER A 235 3.83 7.65 15.95
CA SER A 235 5.16 7.57 15.34
C SER A 235 5.10 6.91 13.96
N SER A 236 6.00 7.31 13.06
CA SER A 236 6.05 6.77 11.70
C SER A 236 6.81 5.45 11.63
N LEU A 237 6.31 4.55 10.77
CA LEU A 237 6.89 3.27 10.42
C LEU A 237 6.59 3.00 8.94
N GLU A 238 7.59 2.62 8.16
CA GLU A 238 7.42 2.25 6.75
C GLU A 238 8.04 0.88 6.45
N GLY A 239 7.41 0.12 5.55
CA GLY A 239 7.76 -1.28 5.33
C GLY A 239 9.10 -1.52 4.65
N GLY A 240 9.68 -0.53 3.96
CA GLY A 240 11.05 -0.59 3.45
C GLY A 240 12.11 -0.70 4.54
N ASP A 241 11.76 -0.34 5.77
CA ASP A 241 12.62 -0.52 6.95
C ASP A 241 12.45 -1.89 7.61
N ILE A 242 11.49 -2.72 7.22
CA ILE A 242 11.17 -3.99 7.88
C ILE A 242 11.70 -5.17 7.06
N LEU A 243 12.61 -5.95 7.63
CA LEU A 243 13.19 -7.15 7.03
C LEU A 243 13.01 -8.36 7.95
N VAL A 244 12.34 -9.41 7.45
CA VAL A 244 12.18 -10.68 8.17
C VAL A 244 13.41 -11.55 7.89
N LEU A 245 14.42 -11.50 8.75
CA LEU A 245 15.68 -12.22 8.54
C LEU A 245 15.53 -13.73 8.76
N SER A 246 14.69 -14.10 9.72
CA SER A 246 14.37 -15.51 10.00
C SER A 246 13.03 -15.60 10.74
N PRO A 247 12.49 -16.81 10.97
CA PRO A 247 11.29 -16.98 11.81
C PRO A 247 11.43 -16.41 13.23
N GLN A 248 12.67 -16.19 13.71
CA GLN A 248 12.96 -15.72 15.07
C GLN A 248 13.49 -14.28 15.13
N VAL A 249 13.93 -13.70 13.99
CA VAL A 249 14.65 -12.42 13.97
C VAL A 249 14.03 -11.46 12.97
N LEU A 250 13.59 -10.33 13.47
CA LEU A 250 13.14 -9.18 12.69
C LEU A 250 14.23 -8.10 12.72
N ALA A 251 14.56 -7.51 11.58
CA ALA A 251 15.39 -6.32 11.50
C ALA A 251 14.51 -5.13 11.12
N VAL A 252 14.74 -3.97 11.77
CA VAL A 252 13.99 -2.74 11.48
C VAL A 252 14.96 -1.56 11.42
N GLY A 253 14.87 -0.75 10.36
CA GLY A 253 15.68 0.46 10.21
C GLY A 253 15.15 1.62 11.05
N ILE A 254 16.03 2.32 11.76
CA ILE A 254 15.79 3.69 12.24
C ILE A 254 16.30 4.60 11.12
N SER A 255 15.36 5.18 10.36
CA SER A 255 15.68 5.87 9.11
C SER A 255 15.09 7.29 9.07
N GLN A 256 15.06 7.89 7.89
CA GLN A 256 14.31 9.12 7.66
C GLN A 256 12.79 8.90 7.82
N ARG A 257 12.31 7.69 7.57
CA ARG A 257 10.89 7.33 7.48
C ARG A 257 10.35 6.59 8.70
N THR A 258 11.23 5.96 9.49
CA THR A 258 10.87 5.14 10.64
C THR A 258 11.51 5.66 11.91
N GLU A 259 10.70 5.92 12.92
CA GLU A 259 11.11 6.47 14.21
C GLU A 259 11.37 5.36 15.24
N GLY A 260 12.25 5.61 16.22
CA GLY A 260 12.57 4.65 17.27
C GLY A 260 11.35 4.20 18.08
N ASP A 261 10.46 5.13 18.43
CA ASP A 261 9.26 4.83 19.22
C ASP A 261 8.30 3.85 18.51
N SER A 262 8.24 3.92 17.17
CA SER A 262 7.44 2.96 16.39
C SER A 262 8.05 1.56 16.40
N ILE A 263 9.38 1.47 16.42
CA ILE A 263 10.10 0.20 16.52
C ILE A 263 9.89 -0.42 17.90
N ASP A 264 9.94 0.35 18.98
CA ASP A 264 9.67 -0.11 20.33
C ASP A 264 8.24 -0.68 20.44
N GLN A 265 7.26 0.01 19.90
CA GLN A 265 5.87 -0.42 19.87
C GLN A 265 5.69 -1.72 19.05
N LEU A 266 6.28 -1.77 17.84
CA LEU A 266 6.26 -2.96 17.01
C LEU A 266 6.93 -4.15 17.72
N ALA A 267 8.12 -3.94 18.28
CA ALA A 267 8.89 -4.96 18.99
C ALA A 267 8.12 -5.51 20.18
N GLN A 268 7.54 -4.63 21.01
CA GLN A 268 6.72 -5.04 22.16
C GLN A 268 5.58 -5.94 21.72
N THR A 269 4.86 -5.58 20.65
CA THR A 269 3.71 -6.35 20.15
C THR A 269 4.16 -7.68 19.56
N VAL A 270 5.15 -7.66 18.68
CA VAL A 270 5.66 -8.86 18.00
C VAL A 270 6.25 -9.85 19.00
N LEU A 271 7.08 -9.40 19.95
CA LEU A 271 7.72 -10.28 20.93
C LEU A 271 6.76 -10.84 21.96
N SER A 272 5.69 -10.11 22.31
CA SER A 272 4.71 -10.58 23.30
C SER A 272 3.63 -11.49 22.71
N GLN A 273 3.23 -11.27 21.45
CA GLN A 273 2.08 -11.96 20.86
C GLN A 273 2.46 -13.00 19.79
N SER A 274 3.61 -12.83 19.11
CA SER A 274 4.11 -13.82 18.16
C SER A 274 4.65 -15.03 18.90
N LYS A 275 4.41 -16.23 18.38
CA LYS A 275 4.94 -17.48 18.94
C LYS A 275 6.37 -17.79 18.48
N THR A 276 6.91 -17.06 17.51
CA THR A 276 8.16 -17.41 16.84
C THR A 276 9.24 -16.36 17.02
N PHE A 277 8.93 -15.07 16.93
CA PHE A 277 9.96 -14.03 17.05
C PHE A 277 10.53 -13.93 18.46
N GLN A 278 11.87 -13.85 18.53
CA GLN A 278 12.65 -13.80 19.77
C GLN A 278 13.51 -12.54 19.85
N LYS A 279 13.78 -11.90 18.70
CA LYS A 279 14.62 -10.71 18.62
C LYS A 279 14.08 -9.74 17.57
N VAL A 280 14.16 -8.46 17.91
CA VAL A 280 14.05 -7.34 16.98
C VAL A 280 15.38 -6.60 17.03
N LEU A 281 16.01 -6.42 15.87
CA LEU A 281 17.28 -5.69 15.72
C LEU A 281 16.97 -4.34 15.10
N ALA A 282 17.26 -3.26 15.80
CA ALA A 282 17.08 -1.91 15.28
C ALA A 282 18.39 -1.39 14.67
N PHE A 283 18.38 -1.11 13.37
CA PHE A 283 19.52 -0.63 12.61
C PHE A 283 19.42 0.88 12.44
N ASN A 284 20.29 1.63 13.13
CA ASN A 284 20.36 3.07 12.95
C ASN A 284 21.17 3.40 11.69
N ILE A 285 20.49 3.91 10.65
CA ILE A 285 21.11 4.31 9.38
C ILE A 285 21.10 5.83 9.23
N PRO A 286 21.98 6.41 8.39
CA PRO A 286 21.99 7.86 8.14
C PRO A 286 20.66 8.34 7.59
N LYS A 287 20.11 9.41 8.18
CA LYS A 287 18.83 9.99 7.78
C LYS A 287 19.00 10.90 6.55
N SER A 288 18.80 10.36 5.38
CA SER A 288 18.82 11.11 4.12
C SER A 288 17.84 10.54 3.11
N ARG A 289 17.45 11.34 2.11
CA ARG A 289 16.58 10.86 1.01
C ARG A 289 17.21 9.71 0.24
N SER A 290 18.53 9.69 0.09
CA SER A 290 19.25 8.60 -0.60
C SER A 290 19.23 7.29 0.18
N PHE A 291 19.04 7.34 1.50
CA PHE A 291 18.99 6.20 2.41
C PHE A 291 17.65 6.21 3.16
N MET A 292 16.56 6.36 2.39
CA MET A 292 15.24 6.57 3.00
C MET A 292 14.76 5.39 3.84
N HIS A 293 15.15 4.16 3.48
CA HIS A 293 14.79 2.93 4.16
C HIS A 293 15.99 1.99 4.31
N LEU A 294 15.89 1.01 5.21
CA LEU A 294 16.91 -0.01 5.43
C LEU A 294 17.16 -0.85 4.18
N ASP A 295 16.11 -1.21 3.42
CA ASP A 295 16.22 -2.04 2.22
C ASP A 295 16.98 -1.35 1.07
N THR A 296 17.11 -0.03 1.09
CA THR A 296 17.95 0.71 0.11
C THR A 296 19.44 0.56 0.35
N VAL A 297 19.85 0.16 1.54
CA VAL A 297 21.25 0.12 1.97
C VAL A 297 21.70 -1.22 2.54
N PHE A 298 20.76 -2.11 2.84
CA PHE A 298 21.01 -3.41 3.44
C PHE A 298 20.00 -4.44 2.91
N THR A 299 20.49 -5.53 2.33
CA THR A 299 19.63 -6.57 1.74
C THR A 299 20.19 -7.96 2.06
N MET A 300 19.34 -8.84 2.58
CA MET A 300 19.67 -10.24 2.79
C MET A 300 19.65 -10.99 1.44
N VAL A 301 20.75 -11.67 1.09
CA VAL A 301 20.86 -12.47 -0.15
C VAL A 301 21.02 -13.96 0.12
N ASP A 302 21.48 -14.35 1.32
CA ASP A 302 21.56 -15.72 1.80
C ASP A 302 21.51 -15.68 3.34
N ARG A 303 21.47 -16.84 3.99
CA ARG A 303 21.36 -16.96 5.46
C ARG A 303 22.47 -16.22 6.22
N ASP A 304 23.66 -16.15 5.65
CA ASP A 304 24.87 -15.55 6.22
C ASP A 304 25.50 -14.50 5.30
N LYS A 305 24.77 -14.06 4.25
CA LYS A 305 25.27 -13.10 3.28
C LYS A 305 24.29 -11.94 3.10
N PHE A 306 24.85 -10.76 3.14
CA PHE A 306 24.12 -9.51 2.98
C PHE A 306 24.87 -8.59 2.03
N THR A 307 24.12 -7.85 1.22
CA THR A 307 24.67 -6.68 0.54
C THR A 307 24.48 -5.47 1.43
N VAL A 308 25.51 -4.63 1.52
CA VAL A 308 25.49 -3.42 2.35
C VAL A 308 26.09 -2.28 1.54
N HIS A 309 25.43 -1.12 1.57
CA HIS A 309 25.95 0.07 0.92
C HIS A 309 27.25 0.54 1.64
N PRO A 310 28.37 0.77 0.93
CA PRO A 310 29.64 1.07 1.56
C PRO A 310 29.63 2.26 2.53
N ASN A 311 28.83 3.29 2.21
CA ASN A 311 28.79 4.53 2.99
C ASN A 311 28.10 4.40 4.36
N ILE A 312 27.46 3.28 4.66
CA ILE A 312 26.84 3.07 5.99
C ILE A 312 27.69 2.19 6.90
N LEU A 313 28.72 1.51 6.37
CA LEU A 313 29.51 0.52 7.13
C LEU A 313 30.21 1.10 8.36
N SER A 314 30.62 2.37 8.32
CA SER A 314 31.28 3.05 9.44
C SER A 314 30.30 3.60 10.47
N ASP A 315 29.04 3.83 10.10
CA ASP A 315 28.09 4.63 10.89
C ASP A 315 26.88 3.82 11.38
N ILE A 316 26.77 2.55 10.96
CA ILE A 316 25.67 1.69 11.36
C ILE A 316 25.83 1.25 12.81
N THR A 317 24.81 1.49 13.61
CA THR A 317 24.68 0.97 14.98
C THR A 317 23.48 0.05 15.05
N VAL A 318 23.62 -1.08 15.72
CA VAL A 318 22.54 -2.06 15.89
C VAL A 318 22.22 -2.21 17.38
N PHE A 319 20.96 -2.06 17.70
CA PHE A 319 20.39 -2.21 19.07
C PHE A 319 19.59 -3.50 19.20
#